data_23820551a99eb8c3b4cbadc332298f84
#
_entry.id   23820551a99eb8c3b4cbadc332298f84
#
_cell.length_a   1.000
_cell.length_b   1.000
_cell.length_c   1.000
_cell.angle_alpha   90.00
_cell.angle_beta   90.00
_cell.angle_gamma   90.00
#
_symmetry.space_group_name_H-M   'P 1'
#
loop_
_entity.id
_entity.type
_entity.pdbx_description
1 polymer ?
#
loop_
_entity_poly.entity_id
_entity_poly.type
_entity_poly.pdbx_seq_one_letter_code
_entity_poly.pdbx_strand_id
1 'polypeptide(L)'
;SLMRFASLTRLQRYYLYYTGTFTLFIALLAVLEQHGMPPRWIGYAFLFFTIAMYAIIGVASRTSDVSEYYVAGRRVPAVFNGMATGADWMSAASFIGMAGTLYLSGFQGLAYVIGWTGGFVLVALLLAPYLRRFEQYTIPDFLGARYGGNAIRLVAVAAAILASFVYVV
;
A
#
# COMPACT_ATOMS: atom_id res chain seq x y z
N SER A 1 -26.18 -20.73 6.33
CA SER A 1 -25.32 -19.72 5.69
C SER A 1 -25.07 -18.51 6.62
N LEU A 2 -26.08 -18.01 7.34
CA LEU A 2 -25.96 -16.87 8.28
C LEU A 2 -25.12 -17.19 9.54
N MET A 3 -25.09 -18.44 9.99
CA MET A 3 -24.28 -18.84 11.17
C MET A 3 -22.76 -18.78 10.92
N ARG A 4 -22.30 -18.86 9.69
CA ARG A 4 -20.87 -18.74 9.34
C ARG A 4 -20.35 -17.30 9.43
N PHE A 5 -21.22 -16.29 9.29
CA PHE A 5 -20.86 -14.88 9.43
C PHE A 5 -20.58 -14.47 10.90
N ALA A 6 -21.25 -15.11 11.84
CA ALA A 6 -21.07 -14.80 13.28
C ALA A 6 -19.72 -15.26 13.85
N SER A 7 -19.04 -16.20 13.17
CA SER A 7 -17.73 -16.75 13.59
C SER A 7 -16.51 -16.02 12.99
N LEU A 8 -16.74 -15.03 12.13
CA LEU A 8 -15.65 -14.27 11.52
C LEU A 8 -15.00 -13.32 12.52
N THR A 9 -13.67 -13.24 12.48
CA THR A 9 -12.93 -12.24 13.25
C THR A 9 -13.33 -10.83 12.82
N ARG A 10 -13.15 -9.82 13.69
CA ARG A 10 -13.44 -8.40 13.35
C ARG A 10 -12.78 -7.99 12.04
N LEU A 11 -11.52 -8.39 11.84
CA LEU A 11 -10.75 -8.08 10.64
C LEU A 11 -11.38 -8.66 9.36
N GLN A 12 -11.81 -9.93 9.41
CA GLN A 12 -12.47 -10.59 8.28
C GLN A 12 -13.80 -9.93 7.92
N ARG A 13 -14.56 -9.45 8.91
CA ARG A 13 -15.80 -8.70 8.67
C ARG A 13 -15.55 -7.36 7.99
N TYR A 14 -14.57 -6.59 8.45
CA TYR A 14 -14.21 -5.32 7.79
C TYR A 14 -13.74 -5.54 6.36
N TYR A 15 -12.93 -6.57 6.14
CA TYR A 15 -12.49 -6.92 4.79
C TYR A 15 -13.65 -7.31 3.87
N LEU A 16 -14.60 -8.10 4.35
CA LEU A 16 -15.81 -8.48 3.61
C LEU A 16 -16.69 -7.26 3.29
N TYR A 17 -16.89 -6.37 4.25
CA TYR A 17 -17.66 -5.14 4.00
C TYR A 17 -16.97 -4.26 2.97
N TYR A 18 -15.67 -4.06 3.08
CA TYR A 18 -14.90 -3.30 2.12
C TYR A 18 -15.00 -3.90 0.71
N THR A 19 -14.65 -5.17 0.56
CA THR A 19 -14.67 -5.86 -0.73
C THR A 19 -16.08 -5.93 -1.31
N GLY A 20 -17.08 -6.25 -0.48
CA GLY A 20 -18.49 -6.32 -0.90
C GLY A 20 -19.02 -4.96 -1.37
N THR A 21 -18.76 -3.90 -0.62
CA THR A 21 -19.19 -2.55 -0.98
C THR A 21 -18.52 -2.09 -2.28
N PHE A 22 -17.22 -2.34 -2.41
CA PHE A 22 -16.48 -1.97 -3.61
C PHE A 22 -16.95 -2.76 -4.85
N THR A 23 -17.15 -4.07 -4.71
CA THR A 23 -17.67 -4.92 -5.80
C THR A 23 -19.08 -4.50 -6.22
N LEU A 24 -19.95 -4.22 -5.25
CA LEU A 24 -21.31 -3.74 -5.51
C LEU A 24 -21.29 -2.40 -6.24
N PHE A 25 -20.40 -1.49 -5.84
CA PHE A 25 -20.24 -0.19 -6.49
C PHE A 25 -19.77 -0.34 -7.95
N ILE A 26 -18.77 -1.20 -8.21
CA ILE A 26 -18.33 -1.48 -9.59
C ILE A 26 -19.46 -2.08 -10.42
N ALA A 27 -20.19 -3.04 -9.88
CA ALA A 27 -21.33 -3.65 -10.57
C ALA A 27 -22.43 -2.62 -10.89
N LEU A 28 -22.71 -1.70 -9.95
CA LEU A 28 -23.64 -0.60 -10.17
C LEU A 28 -23.19 0.32 -11.32
N LEU A 29 -21.90 0.71 -11.33
CA LEU A 29 -21.36 1.54 -12.39
C LEU A 29 -21.41 0.85 -13.75
N ALA A 30 -21.13 -0.45 -13.82
CA ALA A 30 -21.24 -1.25 -15.04
C ALA A 30 -22.67 -1.29 -15.59
N VAL A 31 -23.67 -1.40 -14.69
CA VAL A 31 -25.10 -1.35 -15.07
C VAL A 31 -25.46 0.06 -15.58
N LEU A 32 -25.01 1.11 -14.91
CA LEU A 32 -25.28 2.50 -15.32
C LEU A 32 -24.63 2.82 -16.68
N GLU A 33 -23.44 2.28 -16.94
CA GLU A 33 -22.78 2.39 -18.25
C GLU A 33 -23.63 1.77 -19.36
N GLN A 34 -24.17 0.56 -19.14
CA GLN A 34 -25.07 -0.10 -20.10
C GLN A 34 -26.37 0.67 -20.34
N HIS A 35 -26.82 1.48 -19.38
CA HIS A 35 -27.99 2.34 -19.52
C HIS A 35 -27.67 3.71 -20.16
N GLY A 36 -26.45 3.90 -20.68
CA GLY A 36 -26.06 5.09 -21.42
C GLY A 36 -25.52 6.24 -20.58
N MET A 37 -25.09 5.99 -19.35
CA MET A 37 -24.42 7.02 -18.55
C MET A 37 -23.10 7.45 -19.24
N PRO A 38 -22.86 8.76 -19.42
CA PRO A 38 -21.63 9.24 -20.05
C PRO A 38 -20.39 8.82 -19.24
N PRO A 39 -19.28 8.39 -19.90
CA PRO A 39 -18.06 7.92 -19.22
C PRO A 39 -17.46 8.92 -18.22
N ARG A 40 -17.65 10.23 -18.49
CA ARG A 40 -17.19 11.30 -17.58
C ARG A 40 -17.85 11.21 -16.20
N TRP A 41 -19.15 10.93 -16.13
CA TRP A 41 -19.86 10.80 -14.86
C TRP A 41 -19.46 9.52 -14.12
N ILE A 42 -19.21 8.44 -14.84
CA ILE A 42 -18.69 7.20 -14.26
C ILE A 42 -17.33 7.47 -13.62
N GLY A 43 -16.43 8.19 -14.32
CA GLY A 43 -15.12 8.58 -13.77
C GLY A 43 -15.23 9.44 -12.52
N TYR A 44 -16.12 10.43 -12.51
CA TYR A 44 -16.33 11.28 -11.32
C TYR A 44 -16.95 10.49 -10.15
N ALA A 45 -17.89 9.61 -10.40
CA ALA A 45 -18.48 8.75 -9.38
C ALA A 45 -17.41 7.81 -8.78
N PHE A 46 -16.59 7.22 -9.60
CA PHE A 46 -15.48 6.35 -9.15
C PHE A 46 -14.46 7.13 -8.31
N LEU A 47 -14.03 8.30 -8.76
CA LEU A 47 -13.09 9.16 -8.05
C LEU A 47 -13.66 9.59 -6.69
N PHE A 48 -14.89 10.09 -6.67
CA PHE A 48 -15.53 10.55 -5.44
C PHE A 48 -15.73 9.39 -4.44
N PHE A 49 -16.20 8.25 -4.90
CA PHE A 49 -16.41 7.08 -4.04
C PHE A 49 -15.11 6.58 -3.43
N THR A 50 -14.03 6.46 -4.22
CA THR A 50 -12.74 5.99 -3.72
C THR A 50 -12.13 6.97 -2.70
N ILE A 51 -12.16 8.27 -2.98
CA ILE A 51 -11.70 9.30 -2.04
C ILE A 51 -12.51 9.26 -0.74
N ALA A 52 -13.83 9.23 -0.83
CA ALA A 52 -14.72 9.20 0.34
C ALA A 52 -14.47 7.93 1.18
N MET A 53 -14.34 6.78 0.54
CA MET A 53 -14.08 5.52 1.23
C MET A 53 -12.73 5.54 1.95
N TYR A 54 -11.66 6.02 1.33
CA TYR A 54 -10.35 6.15 1.99
C TYR A 54 -10.37 7.19 3.11
N ALA A 55 -11.07 8.30 2.93
CA ALA A 55 -11.24 9.30 3.98
C ALA A 55 -11.97 8.71 5.21
N ILE A 56 -13.04 7.95 5.00
CA ILE A 56 -13.79 7.28 6.07
C ILE A 56 -12.88 6.27 6.80
N ILE A 57 -12.13 5.44 6.07
CA ILE A 57 -11.18 4.49 6.65
C ILE A 57 -10.11 5.24 7.45
N GLY A 58 -9.54 6.32 6.91
CA GLY A 58 -8.54 7.13 7.59
C GLY A 58 -9.05 7.73 8.91
N VAL A 59 -10.25 8.30 8.90
CA VAL A 59 -10.88 8.84 10.12
C VAL A 59 -11.20 7.75 11.13
N ALA A 60 -11.73 6.61 10.68
CA ALA A 60 -12.07 5.47 11.55
C ALA A 60 -10.83 4.80 12.15
N SER A 61 -9.71 4.85 11.46
CA SER A 61 -8.43 4.23 11.88
C SER A 61 -7.50 5.19 12.61
N ARG A 62 -7.92 6.44 12.85
CA ARG A 62 -7.06 7.42 13.54
C ARG A 62 -6.71 6.94 14.95
N THR A 63 -5.45 7.12 15.32
CA THR A 63 -4.93 6.78 16.65
C THR A 63 -3.98 7.87 17.12
N SER A 64 -3.83 8.02 18.42
CA SER A 64 -2.80 8.85 19.07
C SER A 64 -1.63 8.03 19.60
N ASP A 65 -1.68 6.72 19.51
CA ASP A 65 -0.58 5.84 19.89
C ASP A 65 0.47 5.74 18.78
N VAL A 66 1.74 6.00 19.12
CA VAL A 66 2.86 6.02 18.17
C VAL A 66 3.09 4.64 17.54
N SER A 67 2.97 3.57 18.34
CA SER A 67 3.15 2.20 17.84
C SER A 67 2.02 1.78 16.90
N GLU A 68 0.78 2.17 17.22
CA GLU A 68 -0.35 1.93 16.33
C GLU A 68 -0.21 2.70 15.02
N TYR A 69 0.26 3.95 15.08
CA TYR A 69 0.42 4.81 13.90
C TYR A 69 1.47 4.29 12.92
N TYR A 70 2.69 3.97 13.42
CA TYR A 70 3.80 3.57 12.53
C TYR A 70 3.78 2.10 12.12
N VAL A 71 3.36 1.21 13.00
CA VAL A 71 3.51 -0.24 12.78
C VAL A 71 2.25 -1.05 13.11
N ALA A 72 1.09 -0.38 13.23
CA ALA A 72 -0.20 -1.00 13.56
C ALA A 72 -0.11 -1.94 14.78
N GLY A 73 0.64 -1.52 15.81
CA GLY A 73 0.90 -2.31 17.02
C GLY A 73 1.63 -3.64 16.76
N ARG A 74 2.22 -3.82 15.58
CA ARG A 74 2.88 -5.07 15.12
C ARG A 74 1.96 -6.30 15.14
N ARG A 75 0.65 -6.09 14.98
CA ARG A 75 -0.38 -7.15 15.07
C ARG A 75 -0.96 -7.55 13.73
N VAL A 76 -0.47 -6.98 12.62
CA VAL A 76 -0.98 -7.27 11.29
C VAL A 76 -0.55 -8.68 10.86
N PRO A 77 -1.50 -9.57 10.49
CA PRO A 77 -1.17 -10.88 9.96
C PRO A 77 -0.32 -10.80 8.68
N ALA A 78 0.58 -11.76 8.49
CA ALA A 78 1.55 -11.75 7.37
C ALA A 78 0.89 -11.60 5.99
N VAL A 79 -0.25 -12.26 5.77
CA VAL A 79 -0.99 -12.17 4.50
C VAL A 79 -1.45 -10.75 4.22
N PHE A 80 -2.07 -10.07 5.21
CA PHE A 80 -2.54 -8.70 5.03
C PHE A 80 -1.39 -7.70 4.92
N ASN A 81 -0.28 -7.93 5.62
CA ASN A 81 0.92 -7.11 5.45
C ASN A 81 1.51 -7.27 4.05
N GLY A 82 1.56 -8.48 3.51
CA GLY A 82 1.99 -8.73 2.13
C GLY A 82 1.06 -8.05 1.10
N MET A 83 -0.25 -8.13 1.30
CA MET A 83 -1.23 -7.44 0.44
C MET A 83 -1.07 -5.92 0.50
N ALA A 84 -0.86 -5.34 1.69
CA ALA A 84 -0.63 -3.91 1.85
C ALA A 84 0.66 -3.46 1.16
N THR A 85 1.76 -4.21 1.32
CA THR A 85 3.03 -3.95 0.64
C THR A 85 2.88 -4.03 -0.88
N GLY A 86 2.18 -5.04 -1.38
CA GLY A 86 1.89 -5.17 -2.80
C GLY A 86 1.03 -4.03 -3.34
N ALA A 87 0.02 -3.59 -2.59
CA ALA A 87 -0.83 -2.47 -2.96
C ALA A 87 -0.09 -1.13 -2.96
N ASP A 88 0.80 -0.92 -2.00
CA ASP A 88 1.64 0.27 -1.92
C ASP A 88 2.60 0.38 -3.12
N TRP A 89 3.13 -0.75 -3.56
CA TRP A 89 3.99 -0.81 -4.74
C TRP A 89 3.24 -0.62 -6.06
N MET A 90 1.98 -1.04 -6.17
CA MET A 90 1.15 -0.93 -7.37
C MET A 90 0.69 0.51 -7.61
N SER A 91 1.48 1.26 -8.36
CA SER A 91 1.14 2.60 -8.84
C SER A 91 0.76 2.58 -10.32
N ALA A 92 0.26 3.70 -10.84
CA ALA A 92 0.04 3.87 -12.28
C ALA A 92 1.34 3.68 -13.08
N ALA A 93 2.48 4.16 -12.56
CA ALA A 93 3.79 4.00 -13.20
C ALA A 93 4.25 2.53 -13.21
N SER A 94 4.16 1.83 -12.08
CA SER A 94 4.64 0.45 -11.98
C SER A 94 3.71 -0.57 -12.65
N PHE A 95 2.43 -0.29 -12.75
CA PHE A 95 1.46 -1.22 -13.34
C PHE A 95 1.13 -0.84 -14.80
N ILE A 96 0.56 0.34 -15.04
CA ILE A 96 0.15 0.77 -16.39
C ILE A 96 1.37 1.15 -17.23
N GLY A 97 2.29 1.95 -16.70
CA GLY A 97 3.50 2.38 -17.38
C GLY A 97 4.41 1.21 -17.73
N MET A 98 4.56 0.24 -16.82
CA MET A 98 5.35 -0.95 -17.08
C MET A 98 4.70 -1.87 -18.12
N ALA A 99 3.37 -2.01 -18.11
CA ALA A 99 2.67 -2.75 -19.16
C ALA A 99 2.94 -2.14 -20.55
N GLY A 100 2.92 -0.80 -20.66
CA GLY A 100 3.30 -0.09 -21.88
C GLY A 100 4.76 -0.30 -22.27
N THR A 101 5.67 -0.25 -21.32
CA THR A 101 7.10 -0.52 -21.56
C THR A 101 7.32 -1.94 -22.06
N LEU A 102 6.68 -2.94 -21.46
CA LEU A 102 6.75 -4.33 -21.90
C LEU A 102 6.18 -4.52 -23.31
N TYR A 103 5.07 -3.84 -23.62
CA TYR A 103 4.49 -3.88 -24.95
C TYR A 103 5.44 -3.32 -26.02
N LEU A 104 6.12 -2.20 -25.72
CA LEU A 104 7.01 -1.53 -26.67
C LEU A 104 8.40 -2.17 -26.76
N SER A 105 8.97 -2.58 -25.63
CA SER A 105 10.37 -3.08 -25.53
C SER A 105 10.45 -4.61 -25.52
N GLY A 106 9.32 -5.30 -25.43
CA GLY A 106 9.26 -6.75 -25.41
C GLY A 106 10.02 -7.34 -24.20
N PHE A 107 10.74 -8.42 -24.45
CA PHE A 107 11.44 -9.19 -23.42
C PHE A 107 12.44 -8.37 -22.58
N GLN A 108 13.07 -7.35 -23.18
CA GLN A 108 14.03 -6.50 -22.47
C GLN A 108 13.40 -5.72 -21.31
N GLY A 109 12.12 -5.38 -21.41
CA GLY A 109 11.38 -4.73 -20.33
C GLY A 109 11.23 -5.58 -19.06
N LEU A 110 11.34 -6.90 -19.17
CA LEU A 110 11.30 -7.80 -18.01
C LEU A 110 12.47 -7.59 -17.05
N ALA A 111 13.60 -7.02 -17.50
CA ALA A 111 14.73 -6.70 -16.63
C ALA A 111 14.32 -5.79 -15.48
N TYR A 112 13.43 -4.82 -15.72
CA TYR A 112 12.90 -3.93 -14.67
C TYR A 112 12.06 -4.70 -13.65
N VAL A 113 11.14 -5.55 -14.12
CA VAL A 113 10.27 -6.34 -13.26
C VAL A 113 11.07 -7.31 -12.38
N ILE A 114 12.05 -7.99 -12.97
CA ILE A 114 12.93 -8.92 -12.25
C ILE A 114 13.79 -8.17 -11.24
N GLY A 115 14.35 -7.00 -11.62
CA GLY A 115 15.17 -6.17 -10.74
C GLY A 115 14.40 -5.69 -9.51
N TRP A 116 13.19 -5.18 -9.70
CA TRP A 116 12.34 -4.73 -8.59
C TRP A 116 11.90 -5.88 -7.67
N THR A 117 11.43 -6.97 -8.26
CA THR A 117 11.01 -8.15 -7.50
C THR A 117 12.17 -8.73 -6.71
N GLY A 118 13.34 -8.86 -7.35
CA GLY A 118 14.58 -9.31 -6.69
C GLY A 118 14.99 -8.39 -5.54
N GLY A 119 14.90 -7.07 -5.73
CA GLY A 119 15.17 -6.08 -4.69
C GLY A 119 14.27 -6.25 -3.46
N PHE A 120 12.96 -6.40 -3.65
CA PHE A 120 12.03 -6.67 -2.55
C PHE A 120 12.31 -7.98 -1.83
N VAL A 121 12.64 -9.04 -2.57
CA VAL A 121 13.01 -10.34 -1.98
C VAL A 121 14.29 -10.21 -1.13
N LEU A 122 15.31 -9.50 -1.63
CA LEU A 122 16.53 -9.26 -0.87
C LEU A 122 16.27 -8.46 0.42
N VAL A 123 15.47 -7.41 0.34
CA VAL A 123 15.07 -6.63 1.53
C VAL A 123 14.31 -7.50 2.52
N ALA A 124 13.36 -8.30 2.06
CA ALA A 124 12.57 -9.16 2.93
C ALA A 124 13.41 -10.24 3.63
N LEU A 125 14.38 -10.83 2.95
CA LEU A 125 15.19 -11.92 3.49
C LEU A 125 16.40 -11.43 4.31
N LEU A 126 17.07 -10.38 3.85
CA LEU A 126 18.35 -9.97 4.43
C LEU A 126 18.23 -8.78 5.37
N LEU A 127 17.35 -7.82 5.07
CA LEU A 127 17.28 -6.56 5.80
C LEU A 127 16.14 -6.50 6.83
N ALA A 128 14.95 -6.92 6.45
CA ALA A 128 13.77 -6.82 7.30
C ALA A 128 13.90 -7.53 8.66
N PRO A 129 14.50 -8.73 8.78
CA PRO A 129 14.70 -9.39 10.06
C PRO A 129 15.56 -8.58 11.03
N TYR A 130 16.61 -7.91 10.52
CA TYR A 130 17.47 -7.05 11.33
C TYR A 130 16.76 -5.78 11.77
N LEU A 131 16.08 -5.10 10.86
CA LEU A 131 15.31 -3.90 11.17
C LEU A 131 14.25 -4.18 12.23
N ARG A 132 13.56 -5.31 12.13
CA ARG A 132 12.55 -5.72 13.09
C ARG A 132 13.13 -5.96 14.50
N ARG A 133 14.33 -6.49 14.60
CA ARG A 133 15.00 -6.73 15.90
C ARG A 133 15.44 -5.45 16.61
N PHE A 134 15.70 -4.39 15.84
CA PHE A 134 16.08 -3.09 16.40
C PHE A 134 14.90 -2.31 16.97
N GLU A 135 13.67 -2.71 16.68
CA GLU A 135 12.43 -2.13 17.19
C GLU A 135 12.23 -0.64 16.88
N GLN A 136 12.98 -0.06 15.96
CA GLN A 136 12.82 1.32 15.51
C GLN A 136 11.66 1.44 14.51
N TYR A 137 11.05 2.63 14.44
CA TYR A 137 9.90 2.88 13.58
C TYR A 137 10.29 3.36 12.18
N THR A 138 11.43 4.06 12.06
CA THR A 138 11.91 4.64 10.80
C THR A 138 13.37 4.26 10.52
N ILE A 139 13.77 4.34 9.25
CA ILE A 139 15.17 4.11 8.85
C ILE A 139 16.12 5.14 9.49
N PRO A 140 15.81 6.44 9.54
CA PRO A 140 16.63 7.41 10.29
C PRO A 140 16.79 7.07 11.77
N ASP A 141 15.74 6.59 12.44
CA ASP A 141 15.82 6.16 13.83
C ASP A 141 16.72 4.93 14.00
N PHE A 142 16.61 3.97 13.09
CA PHE A 142 17.48 2.79 13.05
C PHE A 142 18.95 3.18 12.89
N LEU A 143 19.28 4.05 11.93
CA LEU A 143 20.65 4.51 11.69
C LEU A 143 21.19 5.31 12.87
N GLY A 144 20.38 6.18 13.47
CA GLY A 144 20.74 6.92 14.68
C GLY A 144 21.01 5.99 15.88
N ALA A 145 20.18 4.96 16.06
CA ALA A 145 20.38 3.97 17.13
C ALA A 145 21.59 3.07 16.90
N ARG A 146 21.86 2.71 15.64
CA ARG A 146 22.97 1.80 15.26
C ARG A 146 24.34 2.44 15.33
N TYR A 147 24.47 3.66 14.81
CA TYR A 147 25.77 4.33 14.65
C TYR A 147 26.00 5.47 15.65
N GLY A 148 24.96 5.87 16.38
CA GLY A 148 25.01 6.92 17.37
C GLY A 148 25.03 8.33 16.78
N GLY A 149 24.45 9.28 17.54
CA GLY A 149 24.56 10.71 17.27
C GLY A 149 23.45 11.30 16.40
N ASN A 150 23.13 12.55 16.73
CA ASN A 150 22.10 13.32 16.02
C ASN A 150 22.51 13.65 14.57
N ALA A 151 23.80 13.77 14.29
CA ALA A 151 24.30 14.08 12.95
C ALA A 151 23.94 12.97 11.93
N ILE A 152 24.13 11.70 12.29
CA ILE A 152 23.78 10.57 11.43
C ILE A 152 22.27 10.50 11.19
N ARG A 153 21.47 10.74 12.22
CA ARG A 153 20.01 10.79 12.10
C ARG A 153 19.56 11.93 11.16
N LEU A 154 20.16 13.11 11.26
CA LEU A 154 19.87 14.23 10.35
C LEU A 154 20.23 13.92 8.89
N VAL A 155 21.41 13.35 8.66
CA VAL A 155 21.82 12.93 7.30
C VAL A 155 20.86 11.88 6.76
N ALA A 156 20.44 10.91 7.57
CA ALA A 156 19.49 9.88 7.17
C ALA A 156 18.11 10.47 6.86
N VAL A 157 17.64 11.46 7.62
CA VAL A 157 16.38 12.18 7.34
C VAL A 157 16.50 12.93 6.01
N ALA A 158 17.59 13.68 5.79
CA ALA A 158 17.80 14.39 4.54
C ALA A 158 17.83 13.44 3.32
N ALA A 159 18.51 12.30 3.46
CA ALA A 159 18.53 11.28 2.42
C ALA A 159 17.14 10.67 2.17
N ALA A 160 16.36 10.42 3.22
CA ALA A 160 14.99 9.91 3.09
C ALA A 160 14.06 10.91 2.39
N ILE A 161 14.17 12.19 2.73
CA ILE A 161 13.42 13.28 2.06
C ILE A 161 13.80 13.35 0.59
N LEU A 162 15.09 13.33 0.27
CA LEU A 162 15.57 13.36 -1.11
C LEU A 162 15.08 12.14 -1.92
N ALA A 163 15.18 10.95 -1.35
CA ALA A 163 14.67 9.73 -1.98
C ALA A 163 13.17 9.80 -2.24
N SER A 164 12.38 10.29 -1.26
CA SER A 164 10.93 10.47 -1.41
C SER A 164 10.60 11.52 -2.47
N PHE A 165 11.36 12.59 -2.53
CA PHE A 165 11.19 13.64 -3.56
C PHE A 165 11.44 13.08 -4.97
N VAL A 166 12.55 12.35 -5.16
CA VAL A 166 12.87 11.71 -6.46
C VAL A 166 11.82 10.67 -6.85
N TYR A 167 11.22 9.99 -5.87
CA TYR A 167 10.15 9.03 -6.14
C TYR A 167 8.85 9.69 -6.65
N VAL A 168 8.54 10.90 -6.19
CA VAL A 168 7.31 11.62 -6.56
C VAL A 168 7.42 12.33 -7.91
N VAL A 169 8.62 12.75 -8.31
CA VAL A 169 8.90 13.45 -9.59
C VAL A 169 9.06 12.47 -10.76
#